data_d15eddfb4d88584879dea72522729413
#
_entry.id   d15eddfb4d88584879dea72522729413
#
_cell.length_a   1.000
_cell.length_b   1.000
_cell.length_c   1.000
_cell.angle_alpha   90.00
_cell.angle_beta   90.00
_cell.angle_gamma   90.00
#
_symmetry.space_group_name_H-M   'P 1'
#
loop_
_entity.id
_entity.type
_entity.pdbx_description
1 polymer ?
#
loop_
_entity_poly.entity_id
_entity_poly.type
_entity_poly.pdbx_seq_one_letter_code
_entity_poly.pdbx_strand_id
1 'polypeptide(L)'
;MAVKFLSEEWAQAMTDALNSSEGFKKASSGQQAKIQQVVTDSPDGGEVKYYFTLDGGNAQVAVGELADAEATISQNYETAVAIDRSELNAQNAFMQGKLKISGNMMKLMQLQGVINAMPQAVSAVEREY
;
A
#
# COMPACT_ATOMS: atom_id res chain seq x y z
N MET A 1 3.13 -19.03 7.74
CA MET A 1 4.48 -18.48 7.93
C MET A 1 4.46 -16.98 7.69
N ALA A 2 5.17 -16.22 8.54
CA ALA A 2 5.26 -14.79 8.37
C ALA A 2 6.18 -14.44 7.21
N VAL A 3 5.81 -13.39 6.48
CA VAL A 3 6.64 -12.85 5.40
C VAL A 3 7.30 -11.56 5.92
N LYS A 4 8.51 -11.31 5.45
CA LYS A 4 9.24 -10.09 5.85
C LYS A 4 8.58 -8.88 5.17
N PHE A 5 8.23 -7.89 5.96
CA PHE A 5 7.61 -6.66 5.48
C PHE A 5 8.50 -5.98 4.43
N LEU A 6 7.91 -5.58 3.33
CA LEU A 6 8.57 -4.93 2.18
C LEU A 6 9.48 -5.86 1.36
N SER A 7 9.39 -7.18 1.55
CA SER A 7 10.09 -8.15 0.70
C SER A 7 9.23 -8.51 -0.52
N GLU A 8 9.83 -9.20 -1.47
CA GLU A 8 9.08 -9.71 -2.63
C GLU A 8 8.03 -10.73 -2.20
N GLU A 9 8.33 -11.55 -1.20
CA GLU A 9 7.36 -12.52 -0.64
C GLU A 9 6.18 -11.80 -0.03
N TRP A 10 6.43 -10.71 0.68
CA TRP A 10 5.37 -9.86 1.24
C TRP A 10 4.50 -9.30 0.11
N ALA A 11 5.12 -8.76 -0.93
CA ALA A 11 4.39 -8.18 -2.06
C ALA A 11 3.50 -9.23 -2.73
N GLN A 12 4.00 -10.44 -2.92
CA GLN A 12 3.21 -11.52 -3.50
C GLN A 12 2.06 -11.93 -2.58
N ALA A 13 2.32 -12.06 -1.28
CA ALA A 13 1.29 -12.41 -0.31
C ALA A 13 0.18 -11.36 -0.25
N MET A 14 0.55 -10.08 -0.30
CA MET A 14 -0.42 -8.98 -0.33
C MET A 14 -1.26 -9.03 -1.60
N THR A 15 -0.61 -9.26 -2.74
CA THR A 15 -1.30 -9.38 -4.03
C THR A 15 -2.34 -10.50 -3.98
N ASP A 16 -1.96 -11.68 -3.50
CA ASP A 16 -2.85 -12.81 -3.42
C ASP A 16 -4.01 -12.55 -2.47
N ALA A 17 -3.73 -11.94 -1.31
CA ALA A 17 -4.76 -11.64 -0.32
C ALA A 17 -5.78 -10.63 -0.85
N LEU A 18 -5.31 -9.58 -1.53
CA LEU A 18 -6.20 -8.57 -2.10
C LEU A 18 -7.09 -9.18 -3.18
N ASN A 19 -6.53 -10.02 -4.05
CA ASN A 19 -7.29 -10.63 -5.14
C ASN A 19 -8.24 -11.74 -4.66
N SER A 20 -8.05 -12.23 -3.44
CA SER A 20 -8.93 -13.23 -2.84
C SER A 20 -10.02 -12.63 -1.96
N SER A 21 -9.97 -11.33 -1.70
CA SER A 21 -10.94 -10.65 -0.83
C SER A 21 -12.12 -10.14 -1.64
N GLU A 22 -13.32 -10.65 -1.36
CA GLU A 22 -14.53 -10.17 -2.01
C GLU A 22 -14.84 -8.73 -1.66
N GLY A 23 -14.60 -8.33 -0.42
CA GLY A 23 -14.80 -6.96 0.02
C GLY A 23 -13.90 -5.98 -0.71
N PHE A 24 -12.64 -6.34 -0.88
CA PHE A 24 -11.71 -5.51 -1.62
C PHE A 24 -12.09 -5.45 -3.11
N LYS A 25 -12.44 -6.57 -3.71
CA LYS A 25 -12.87 -6.61 -5.12
C LYS A 25 -14.08 -5.75 -5.37
N LYS A 26 -15.04 -5.77 -4.45
CA LYS A 26 -16.22 -4.90 -4.52
C LYS A 26 -15.85 -3.43 -4.46
N ALA A 27 -14.99 -3.06 -3.51
CA ALA A 27 -14.56 -1.69 -3.32
C ALA A 27 -13.75 -1.18 -4.53
N SER A 28 -13.02 -2.06 -5.19
CA SER A 28 -12.12 -1.70 -6.29
C SER A 28 -12.73 -1.92 -7.68
N SER A 29 -13.96 -2.42 -7.75
CA SER A 29 -14.63 -2.70 -9.02
C SER A 29 -14.70 -1.45 -9.91
N GLY A 30 -14.22 -1.56 -11.13
CA GLY A 30 -14.21 -0.45 -12.08
C GLY A 30 -13.16 0.62 -11.80
N GLN A 31 -12.33 0.45 -10.78
CA GLN A 31 -11.29 1.41 -10.44
C GLN A 31 -9.97 1.06 -11.12
N GLN A 32 -9.18 2.08 -11.41
CA GLN A 32 -7.83 1.91 -11.94
C GLN A 32 -6.90 2.83 -11.17
N ALA A 33 -5.72 2.35 -10.83
CA ALA A 33 -4.75 3.14 -10.07
C ALA A 33 -3.33 2.65 -10.30
N LYS A 34 -2.38 3.58 -10.22
CA LYS A 34 -0.95 3.30 -10.25
C LYS A 34 -0.29 4.20 -9.21
N ILE A 35 0.03 3.63 -8.07
CA ILE A 35 0.55 4.37 -6.91
C ILE A 35 1.93 3.87 -6.55
N GLN A 36 2.90 4.76 -6.53
CA GLN A 36 4.26 4.48 -6.08
C GLN A 36 4.36 4.76 -4.59
N GLN A 37 5.00 3.84 -3.86
CA GLN A 37 5.29 4.01 -2.44
C GLN A 37 6.79 4.10 -2.25
N VAL A 38 7.23 5.01 -1.38
CA VAL A 38 8.63 5.16 -1.01
C VAL A 38 8.71 5.10 0.51
N VAL A 39 9.49 4.15 1.03
CA VAL A 39 9.70 3.99 2.46
C VAL A 39 11.15 4.29 2.77
N THR A 40 11.38 5.32 3.62
CA THR A 40 12.73 5.74 4.02
C THR A 40 13.09 5.18 5.39
N ASP A 41 14.37 5.25 5.75
CA ASP A 41 14.86 4.84 7.08
C ASP A 41 14.55 3.37 7.40
N SER A 42 14.68 2.50 6.40
CA SER A 42 14.51 1.06 6.57
C SER A 42 15.59 0.49 7.51
N PRO A 43 15.28 -0.55 8.32
CA PRO A 43 16.28 -1.18 9.19
C PRO A 43 17.50 -1.72 8.44
N ASP A 44 17.33 -2.11 7.19
CA ASP A 44 18.43 -2.60 6.35
C ASP A 44 19.23 -1.45 5.75
N GLY A 45 18.88 -0.23 6.08
CA GLY A 45 19.53 0.98 5.60
C GLY A 45 19.00 1.45 4.28
N GLY A 46 18.62 2.71 4.20
CA GLY A 46 18.21 3.32 2.96
C GLY A 46 16.72 3.24 2.69
N GLU A 47 16.40 3.30 1.42
CA GLU A 47 15.05 3.50 0.91
C GLU A 47 14.54 2.24 0.23
N VAL A 48 13.30 1.87 0.51
CA VAL A 48 12.63 0.76 -0.18
C VAL A 48 11.49 1.35 -0.98
N LYS A 49 11.39 0.99 -2.24
CA LYS A 49 10.30 1.40 -3.12
C LYS A 49 9.45 0.20 -3.47
N TYR A 50 8.14 0.38 -3.40
CA TYR A 50 7.20 -0.62 -3.89
C TYR A 50 6.03 0.11 -4.52
N TYR A 51 5.21 -0.60 -5.27
CA TYR A 51 4.07 0.04 -5.93
C TYR A 51 2.83 -0.81 -5.83
N PHE A 52 1.71 -0.15 -5.98
CA PHE A 52 0.39 -0.76 -6.00
C PHE A 52 -0.29 -0.37 -7.31
N THR A 53 -0.76 -1.37 -8.05
CA THR A 53 -1.55 -1.13 -9.25
C THR A 53 -2.90 -1.80 -9.11
N LEU A 54 -3.90 -1.17 -9.71
CA LEU A 54 -5.27 -1.66 -9.69
C LEU A 54 -5.84 -1.51 -11.09
N ASP A 55 -6.42 -2.60 -11.60
CA ASP A 55 -7.03 -2.61 -12.93
C ASP A 55 -8.32 -3.42 -12.88
N GLY A 56 -9.44 -2.69 -12.79
CA GLY A 56 -10.76 -3.29 -12.82
C GLY A 56 -11.02 -4.34 -11.75
N GLY A 57 -10.43 -4.18 -10.56
CA GLY A 57 -10.57 -5.12 -9.45
C GLY A 57 -9.42 -6.10 -9.31
N ASN A 58 -8.46 -6.09 -10.23
CA ASN A 58 -7.24 -6.88 -10.11
C ASN A 58 -6.14 -6.01 -9.49
N ALA A 59 -5.63 -6.44 -8.34
CA ALA A 59 -4.61 -5.70 -7.62
C ALA A 59 -3.25 -6.36 -7.78
N GLN A 60 -2.20 -5.55 -7.78
CA GLN A 60 -0.83 -6.03 -7.75
C GLN A 60 0.00 -5.15 -6.82
N VAL A 61 0.75 -5.78 -5.93
CA VAL A 61 1.76 -5.13 -5.11
C VAL A 61 3.10 -5.72 -5.50
N ALA A 62 4.06 -4.88 -5.80
CA ALA A 62 5.38 -5.34 -6.20
C ALA A 62 6.46 -4.38 -5.68
N VAL A 63 7.63 -4.93 -5.39
CA VAL A 63 8.80 -4.14 -4.99
C VAL A 63 9.47 -3.58 -6.23
N GLY A 64 9.75 -2.28 -6.23
CA GLY A 64 10.41 -1.61 -7.34
C GLY A 64 9.81 -0.26 -7.65
N GLU A 65 10.22 0.31 -8.77
CA GLU A 65 9.74 1.59 -9.25
C GLU A 65 8.70 1.41 -10.35
N LEU A 66 7.67 2.25 -10.30
CA LEU A 66 6.62 2.30 -11.30
C LEU A 66 6.82 3.55 -12.16
N ALA A 67 7.06 3.36 -13.45
CA ALA A 67 7.43 4.45 -14.35
C ALA A 67 6.32 5.47 -14.58
N ASP A 68 5.07 5.05 -14.56
CA ASP A 68 3.93 5.90 -14.87
C ASP A 68 2.97 6.03 -13.69
N ALA A 69 3.52 6.14 -12.48
CA ALA A 69 2.72 6.31 -11.28
C ALA A 69 1.90 7.61 -11.34
N GLU A 70 0.63 7.50 -10.98
CA GLU A 70 -0.28 8.65 -10.93
C GLU A 70 -0.02 9.50 -9.69
N ALA A 71 0.44 8.87 -8.61
CA ALA A 71 0.79 9.54 -7.37
C ALA A 71 1.90 8.77 -6.68
N THR A 72 2.67 9.48 -5.84
CA THR A 72 3.75 8.90 -5.03
C THR A 72 3.51 9.25 -3.58
N ILE A 73 3.56 8.23 -2.72
CA ILE A 73 3.41 8.40 -1.27
C ILE A 73 4.74 8.06 -0.61
N SER A 74 5.29 9.00 0.14
CA SER A 74 6.56 8.83 0.85
C SER A 74 6.33 8.83 2.35
N GLN A 75 7.01 7.93 3.06
CA GLN A 75 6.88 7.78 4.51
C GLN A 75 8.15 7.13 5.05
N ASN A 76 8.41 7.27 6.35
CA ASN A 76 9.52 6.52 6.95
C ASN A 76 9.05 5.12 7.34
N TYR A 77 10.01 4.25 7.66
CA TYR A 77 9.72 2.85 7.98
C TYR A 77 8.79 2.72 9.19
N GLU A 78 9.02 3.51 10.23
CA GLU A 78 8.20 3.49 11.44
C GLU A 78 6.74 3.80 11.12
N THR A 79 6.50 4.81 10.30
CA THR A 79 5.14 5.17 9.87
C THR A 79 4.52 4.06 9.02
N ALA A 80 5.30 3.47 8.11
CA ALA A 80 4.82 2.39 7.26
C ALA A 80 4.40 1.17 8.09
N VAL A 81 5.18 0.81 9.09
CA VAL A 81 4.86 -0.29 10.00
C VAL A 81 3.58 0.01 10.79
N ALA A 82 3.46 1.22 11.33
CA ALA A 82 2.28 1.58 12.11
C ALA A 82 0.99 1.51 11.27
N ILE A 83 1.06 1.95 10.01
CA ILE A 83 -0.09 1.86 9.11
C ILE A 83 -0.39 0.40 8.77
N ASP A 84 0.63 -0.39 8.48
CA ASP A 84 0.47 -1.80 8.13
C ASP A 84 -0.13 -2.61 9.28
N ARG A 85 0.21 -2.27 10.52
CA ARG A 85 -0.32 -2.91 11.71
C ARG A 85 -1.68 -2.36 12.14
N SER A 86 -2.21 -1.43 11.39
CA SER A 86 -3.48 -0.73 11.69
C SER A 86 -3.45 0.06 13.00
N GLU A 87 -2.25 0.41 13.46
CA GLU A 87 -2.06 1.28 14.64
C GLU A 87 -2.23 2.75 14.27
N LEU A 88 -2.06 3.08 13.00
CA LEU A 88 -2.17 4.44 12.50
C LEU A 88 -2.95 4.40 11.19
N ASN A 89 -3.98 5.20 11.11
CA ASN A 89 -4.77 5.37 9.88
C ASN A 89 -3.99 6.23 8.89
N ALA A 90 -3.97 5.83 7.61
CA ALA A 90 -3.23 6.55 6.57
C ALA A 90 -3.67 8.01 6.46
N GLN A 91 -4.97 8.27 6.59
CA GLN A 91 -5.51 9.62 6.53
C GLN A 91 -5.01 10.48 7.68
N ASN A 92 -4.98 9.93 8.89
CA ASN A 92 -4.43 10.62 10.05
C ASN A 92 -2.93 10.85 9.90
N ALA A 93 -2.20 9.89 9.35
CA ALA A 93 -0.77 10.04 9.09
C ALA A 93 -0.50 11.19 8.13
N PHE A 94 -1.33 11.34 7.10
CA PHE A 94 -1.22 12.45 6.17
C PHE A 94 -1.47 13.78 6.86
N MET A 95 -2.51 13.86 7.68
CA MET A 95 -2.86 15.09 8.41
C MET A 95 -1.78 15.49 9.42
N GLN A 96 -1.06 14.51 9.98
CA GLN A 96 0.04 14.75 10.92
C GLN A 96 1.37 15.05 10.23
N GLY A 97 1.39 15.05 8.91
CA GLY A 97 2.62 15.28 8.14
C GLY A 97 3.56 14.10 8.05
N LYS A 98 3.09 12.89 8.46
CA LYS A 98 3.90 11.67 8.40
C LYS A 98 3.93 11.02 7.02
N LEU A 99 2.93 11.32 6.19
CA LEU A 99 2.90 10.92 4.79
C LEU A 99 3.09 12.15 3.92
N LYS A 100 3.95 12.03 2.91
CA LYS A 100 4.11 13.07 1.89
C LYS A 100 3.58 12.51 0.59
N ILE A 101 2.65 13.23 -0.01
CA ILE A 101 1.99 12.80 -1.23
C ILE A 101 2.30 13.80 -2.33
N SER A 102 2.73 13.29 -3.49
CA SER A 102 2.90 14.09 -4.69
C SER A 102 2.14 13.44 -5.84
N GLY A 103 1.79 14.24 -6.83
CA GLY A 103 1.05 13.75 -8.00
C GLY A 103 -0.44 14.02 -7.87
N ASN A 104 -1.26 13.08 -8.35
CA ASN A 104 -2.70 13.29 -8.46
C ASN A 104 -3.44 13.01 -7.15
N MET A 105 -3.65 14.06 -6.36
CA MET A 105 -4.37 13.96 -5.08
C MET A 105 -5.83 13.55 -5.28
N MET A 106 -6.46 13.99 -6.35
CA MET A 106 -7.87 13.64 -6.61
C MET A 106 -8.03 12.14 -6.83
N LYS A 107 -7.05 11.52 -7.47
CA LYS A 107 -7.06 10.08 -7.68
C LYS A 107 -7.04 9.34 -6.33
N LEU A 108 -6.22 9.79 -5.40
CA LEU A 108 -6.16 9.20 -4.07
C LEU A 108 -7.47 9.37 -3.31
N MET A 109 -8.13 10.51 -3.46
CA MET A 109 -9.43 10.71 -2.84
C MET A 109 -10.49 9.76 -3.42
N GLN A 110 -10.45 9.52 -4.72
CA GLN A 110 -11.35 8.57 -5.37
C GLN A 110 -11.12 7.14 -4.90
N LEU A 111 -9.88 6.82 -4.51
CA LEU A 111 -9.49 5.49 -4.07
C LEU A 111 -9.69 5.28 -2.57
N GLN A 112 -10.26 6.22 -1.86
CA GLN A 112 -10.38 6.13 -0.39
C GLN A 112 -11.13 4.88 0.06
N GLY A 113 -12.19 4.50 -0.65
CA GLY A 113 -12.91 3.26 -0.36
C GLY A 113 -12.04 2.02 -0.54
N VAL A 114 -11.20 2.02 -1.57
CA VAL A 114 -10.25 0.93 -1.83
C VAL A 114 -9.22 0.87 -0.70
N ILE A 115 -8.64 2.02 -0.35
CA ILE A 115 -7.63 2.11 0.71
C ILE A 115 -8.20 1.62 2.05
N ASN A 116 -9.43 2.00 2.36
CA ASN A 116 -10.08 1.60 3.60
C ASN A 116 -10.40 0.09 3.65
N ALA A 117 -10.55 -0.55 2.49
CA ALA A 117 -10.82 -1.98 2.42
C ALA A 117 -9.55 -2.84 2.52
N MET A 118 -8.37 -2.26 2.30
CA MET A 118 -7.12 -3.01 2.29
C MET A 118 -6.76 -3.68 3.61
N PRO A 119 -6.84 -3.01 4.77
CA PRO A 119 -6.42 -3.63 6.03
C PRO A 119 -7.15 -4.95 6.32
N GLN A 120 -8.45 -5.00 6.09
CA GLN A 120 -9.23 -6.19 6.32
C GLN A 120 -8.87 -7.28 5.31
N ALA A 121 -8.66 -6.90 4.05
CA ALA A 121 -8.33 -7.84 2.99
C ALA A 121 -7.02 -8.59 3.26
N VAL A 122 -6.05 -7.92 3.88
CA VAL A 122 -4.72 -8.48 4.13
C VAL A 122 -4.52 -8.92 5.58
N SER A 123 -5.55 -8.91 6.39
CA SER A 123 -5.45 -9.20 7.83
C SER A 123 -4.92 -10.61 8.10
N ALA A 124 -5.15 -11.56 7.20
CA ALA A 124 -4.68 -12.93 7.37
C ALA A 124 -3.21 -13.12 6.98
N VAL A 125 -2.59 -12.14 6.34
CA VAL A 125 -1.17 -12.22 5.99
C VAL A 125 -0.34 -11.92 7.22
N GLU A 126 0.45 -12.88 7.67
CA GLU A 126 1.37 -12.68 8.79
C GLU A 126 2.62 -11.96 8.31
N ARG A 127 2.98 -10.89 8.99
CA ARG A 127 4.11 -10.06 8.59
C ARG A 127 5.12 -9.96 9.73
N GLU A 128 6.39 -9.99 9.34
CA GLU A 128 7.52 -9.84 10.25
C GLU A 128 8.23 -8.52 9.93
N TYR A 129 8.38 -7.68 10.95
CA TYR A 129 8.94 -6.33 10.80
C TYR A 129 10.41 -6.20 11.20
#